data_edbb6d9503d7540603188eae2a5df16a
#
_entry.id   edbb6d9503d7540603188eae2a5df16a
#
_cell.length_a   1.000
_cell.length_b   1.000
_cell.length_c   1.000
_cell.angle_alpha   90.00
_cell.angle_beta   90.00
_cell.angle_gamma   90.00
#
_symmetry.space_group_name_H-M   'P 1'
#
loop_
_entity.id
_entity.type
_entity.pdbx_description
1 polymer ?
#
loop_
_entity_poly.entity_id
_entity_poly.type
_entity_poly.pdbx_seq_one_letter_code
_entity_poly.pdbx_strand_id
1 'polypeptide(L)'
;DVIKAMLASVSNDKRVAALVIGWGFSNFMEGIAGFGTAVAIPAAMLVALGFNPVTACVICLIGNAASPEFGAIGTPTLSAANTAFPTTITGAADASVFAQMLSEPTARLLIPLCVVSPFVIILLCGGTKALKGVVGITLVSALSFVIPFYLVATFVGPELCVVIGSLVCLVCTIVMGRKHTNIPEEYMLESKEEAAASSDKPQMSMVKAWLPYILVVIFLLGTSKLVPPINQFLGQFKSSVVIYCGEGGAKVGLSWINTPGILMIIATIIGTAVQGASISDMGAELGKTFKGYWKAMLTVIFIISIAKVMGYAGMVMDLANALSSLLGNAYIAIAPLIGGIGCFVTGSATSASVMFATLQQSVAQQLGINEIWLVAANGAGATAGKMISPQSIALGVAAINLPGSDGKIMSKTIGWCVLYLVILCVFCFVGAYKG
;
A
#
# COMPACT_ATOMS: atom_id res chain seq x y z
N ASP A 1 -12.88 16.08 7.50
CA ASP A 1 -12.54 17.42 7.95
C ASP A 1 -11.92 17.43 9.35
N VAL A 2 -12.53 16.79 10.38
CA VAL A 2 -11.97 16.70 11.75
C VAL A 2 -10.56 16.13 11.78
N ILE A 3 -10.32 15.01 11.08
CA ILE A 3 -9.00 14.37 10.96
C ILE A 3 -8.01 15.29 10.23
N LYS A 4 -8.43 15.94 9.14
CA LYS A 4 -7.61 16.91 8.40
C LYS A 4 -7.18 18.07 9.29
N ALA A 5 -8.11 18.69 10.01
CA ALA A 5 -7.83 19.78 10.93
C ALA A 5 -6.87 19.37 12.06
N MET A 6 -7.03 18.15 12.60
CA MET A 6 -6.11 17.61 13.60
C MET A 6 -4.69 17.48 13.07
N LEU A 7 -4.51 16.87 11.91
CA LEU A 7 -3.19 16.65 11.31
C LEU A 7 -2.51 17.98 10.91
N ALA A 8 -3.28 18.95 10.42
CA ALA A 8 -2.80 20.29 10.12
C ALA A 8 -2.33 21.05 11.36
N SER A 9 -2.92 20.78 12.53
CA SER A 9 -2.59 21.48 13.79
C SER A 9 -1.32 20.99 14.49
N VAL A 10 -0.68 19.92 13.99
CA VAL A 10 0.43 19.21 14.67
C VAL A 10 1.68 20.07 14.82
N SER A 11 2.10 20.76 13.77
CA SER A 11 3.33 21.56 13.75
C SER A 11 3.22 22.72 12.77
N ASN A 12 3.97 23.80 13.04
CA ASN A 12 4.13 24.93 12.11
C ASN A 12 5.28 24.71 11.12
N ASP A 13 6.02 23.62 11.23
CA ASP A 13 7.13 23.27 10.34
C ASP A 13 6.62 22.49 9.13
N LYS A 14 6.81 23.04 7.91
CA LYS A 14 6.46 22.38 6.63
C LYS A 14 7.04 20.97 6.54
N ARG A 15 8.25 20.75 7.05
CA ARG A 15 8.96 19.46 7.01
C ARG A 15 8.27 18.40 7.87
N VAL A 16 7.86 18.80 9.08
CA VAL A 16 7.09 17.92 9.98
C VAL A 16 5.70 17.64 9.41
N ALA A 17 5.03 18.66 8.84
CA ALA A 17 3.75 18.47 8.16
C ALA A 17 3.86 17.50 6.98
N ALA A 18 4.95 17.57 6.20
CA ALA A 18 5.22 16.65 5.10
C ALA A 18 5.41 15.19 5.59
N LEU A 19 6.09 14.97 6.73
CA LEU A 19 6.23 13.65 7.34
C LEU A 19 4.90 13.11 7.88
N VAL A 20 4.14 13.95 8.59
CA VAL A 20 2.85 13.51 9.17
C VAL A 20 1.84 13.19 8.08
N ILE A 21 1.70 14.07 7.08
CA ILE A 21 0.67 13.96 6.06
C ILE A 21 1.16 13.13 4.86
N GLY A 22 2.33 13.47 4.31
CA GLY A 22 2.87 12.84 3.09
C GLY A 22 3.45 11.46 3.31
N TRP A 23 3.90 11.13 4.55
CA TRP A 23 4.38 9.80 4.90
C TRP A 23 3.39 9.06 5.80
N GLY A 24 3.21 9.44 7.05
CA GLY A 24 2.43 8.70 8.02
C GLY A 24 0.96 8.52 7.61
N PHE A 25 0.26 9.63 7.30
CA PHE A 25 -1.15 9.57 6.92
C PHE A 25 -1.37 9.00 5.51
N SER A 26 -0.47 9.27 4.57
CA SER A 26 -0.51 8.67 3.23
C SER A 26 -0.46 7.14 3.29
N ASN A 27 0.48 6.58 4.06
CA ASN A 27 0.58 5.13 4.23
C ASN A 27 -0.62 4.55 5.01
N PHE A 28 -1.15 5.28 6.01
CA PHE A 28 -2.37 4.88 6.70
C PHE A 28 -3.56 4.76 5.73
N MET A 29 -3.73 5.75 4.86
CA MET A 29 -4.78 5.72 3.83
C MET A 29 -4.57 4.61 2.81
N GLU A 30 -3.32 4.31 2.44
CA GLU A 30 -3.01 3.18 1.56
C GLU A 30 -3.35 1.85 2.23
N GLY A 31 -2.96 1.68 3.49
CA GLY A 31 -3.23 0.45 4.25
C GLY A 31 -4.71 0.13 4.36
N ILE A 32 -5.57 1.12 4.54
CA ILE A 32 -7.02 0.92 4.71
C ILE A 32 -7.76 0.95 3.38
N ALA A 33 -7.54 1.95 2.54
CA ALA A 33 -8.37 2.20 1.36
C ALA A 33 -7.67 1.90 0.03
N GLY A 34 -6.38 2.18 -0.08
CA GLY A 34 -5.63 2.02 -1.33
C GLY A 34 -6.19 2.85 -2.49
N PHE A 35 -6.11 2.31 -3.72
CA PHE A 35 -6.76 2.81 -4.95
C PHE A 35 -6.57 4.32 -5.24
N GLY A 36 -5.43 4.91 -4.82
CA GLY A 36 -5.08 6.30 -5.08
C GLY A 36 -5.56 7.31 -4.03
N THR A 37 -6.38 6.93 -3.05
CA THR A 37 -6.78 7.80 -1.93
C THR A 37 -5.59 8.27 -1.11
N ALA A 38 -4.56 7.43 -1.00
CA ALA A 38 -3.30 7.69 -0.32
C ALA A 38 -2.45 8.82 -0.95
N VAL A 39 -2.68 9.13 -2.21
CA VAL A 39 -2.04 10.26 -2.90
C VAL A 39 -2.97 11.46 -2.93
N ALA A 40 -4.22 11.26 -3.35
CA ALA A 40 -5.16 12.35 -3.59
C ALA A 40 -5.48 13.17 -2.33
N ILE A 41 -5.84 12.51 -1.23
CA ILE A 41 -6.25 13.21 0.00
C ILE A 41 -5.06 13.93 0.66
N PRO A 42 -3.91 13.26 0.91
CA PRO A 42 -2.76 13.92 1.52
C PRO A 42 -2.18 15.06 0.65
N ALA A 43 -2.15 14.90 -0.69
CA ALA A 43 -1.66 15.96 -1.58
C ALA A 43 -2.54 17.23 -1.50
N ALA A 44 -3.88 17.07 -1.52
CA ALA A 44 -4.79 18.19 -1.33
C ALA A 44 -4.61 18.86 0.05
N MET A 45 -4.34 18.07 1.10
CA MET A 45 -4.07 18.61 2.44
C MET A 45 -2.77 19.41 2.48
N LEU A 46 -1.69 18.92 1.86
CA LEU A 46 -0.42 19.65 1.80
C LEU A 46 -0.56 20.95 1.00
N VAL A 47 -1.32 20.95 -0.10
CA VAL A 47 -1.62 22.17 -0.87
C VAL A 47 -2.38 23.19 -0.01
N ALA A 48 -3.38 22.74 0.75
CA ALA A 48 -4.11 23.61 1.69
C ALA A 48 -3.24 24.20 2.80
N LEU A 49 -2.09 23.57 3.11
CA LEU A 49 -1.08 24.07 4.05
C LEU A 49 -0.01 24.97 3.37
N GLY A 50 -0.20 25.38 2.12
CA GLY A 50 0.70 26.27 1.41
C GLY A 50 1.89 25.59 0.72
N PHE A 51 1.88 24.27 0.53
CA PHE A 51 2.87 23.59 -0.30
C PHE A 51 2.64 23.87 -1.78
N ASN A 52 3.74 23.98 -2.54
CA ASN A 52 3.63 23.99 -4.00
C ASN A 52 2.87 22.72 -4.47
N PRO A 53 1.82 22.85 -5.28
CA PRO A 53 0.96 21.71 -5.65
C PRO A 53 1.71 20.53 -6.27
N VAL A 54 2.65 20.79 -7.19
CA VAL A 54 3.48 19.73 -7.81
C VAL A 54 4.34 19.04 -6.76
N THR A 55 4.96 19.79 -5.85
CA THR A 55 5.79 19.21 -4.79
C THR A 55 4.95 18.40 -3.81
N ALA A 56 3.75 18.87 -3.44
CA ALA A 56 2.82 18.14 -2.59
C ALA A 56 2.44 16.79 -3.21
N CYS A 57 2.13 16.77 -4.50
CA CYS A 57 1.82 15.51 -5.22
C CYS A 57 3.03 14.56 -5.25
N VAL A 58 4.23 15.06 -5.58
CA VAL A 58 5.48 14.27 -5.60
C VAL A 58 5.79 13.69 -4.22
N ILE A 59 5.65 14.47 -3.14
CA ILE A 59 5.80 14.00 -1.75
C ILE A 59 4.88 12.81 -1.48
N CYS A 60 3.61 12.90 -1.85
CA CYS A 60 2.63 11.84 -1.59
C CYS A 60 2.87 10.60 -2.46
N LEU A 61 3.29 10.76 -3.72
CA LEU A 61 3.65 9.65 -4.60
C LEU A 61 4.85 8.86 -4.05
N ILE A 62 5.89 9.57 -3.60
CA ILE A 62 7.09 8.96 -3.03
C ILE A 62 6.80 8.40 -1.63
N GLY A 63 6.07 9.13 -0.80
CA GLY A 63 5.67 8.67 0.53
C GLY A 63 4.84 7.39 0.48
N ASN A 64 4.04 7.22 -0.56
CA ASN A 64 3.24 6.01 -0.74
C ASN A 64 4.00 4.84 -1.40
N ALA A 65 5.24 5.03 -1.87
CA ALA A 65 5.96 4.03 -2.66
C ALA A 65 6.48 2.80 -1.87
N ALA A 66 6.26 2.72 -0.58
CA ALA A 66 6.69 1.60 0.25
C ALA A 66 5.55 0.69 0.73
N SER A 67 4.30 1.10 0.55
CA SER A 67 3.13 0.42 1.13
C SER A 67 2.14 -0.22 0.15
N PRO A 68 2.15 0.05 -1.16
CA PRO A 68 1.10 -0.42 -2.07
C PRO A 68 0.90 -1.93 -2.13
N GLU A 69 1.93 -2.73 -1.91
CA GLU A 69 1.79 -4.20 -1.90
C GLU A 69 0.96 -4.70 -0.72
N PHE A 70 0.92 -3.92 0.34
CA PHE A 70 0.07 -4.17 1.52
C PHE A 70 -1.12 -3.20 1.59
N GLY A 71 -1.38 -2.46 0.52
CA GLY A 71 -2.48 -1.52 0.42
C GLY A 71 -3.84 -2.23 0.41
N ALA A 72 -4.91 -1.46 0.68
CA ALA A 72 -6.28 -1.97 0.76
C ALA A 72 -6.34 -3.30 1.54
N ILE A 73 -5.80 -3.26 2.76
CA ILE A 73 -5.77 -4.41 3.70
C ILE A 73 -5.09 -5.64 3.08
N GLY A 74 -3.88 -5.45 2.53
CA GLY A 74 -3.05 -6.53 2.00
C GLY A 74 -3.57 -7.17 0.71
N THR A 75 -4.54 -6.54 0.03
CA THR A 75 -5.18 -7.11 -1.17
C THR A 75 -4.17 -7.55 -2.25
N PRO A 76 -3.12 -6.79 -2.60
CA PRO A 76 -2.14 -7.24 -3.59
C PRO A 76 -1.42 -8.52 -3.18
N THR A 77 -0.87 -8.56 -1.98
CA THR A 77 -0.17 -9.74 -1.43
C THR A 77 -1.09 -10.96 -1.33
N LEU A 78 -2.33 -10.78 -0.85
CA LEU A 78 -3.34 -11.85 -0.79
C LEU A 78 -3.67 -12.39 -2.18
N SER A 79 -3.83 -11.50 -3.16
CA SER A 79 -4.16 -11.88 -4.53
C SER A 79 -2.99 -12.57 -5.24
N ALA A 80 -1.77 -12.10 -5.04
CA ALA A 80 -0.55 -12.74 -5.55
C ALA A 80 -0.37 -14.15 -4.97
N ALA A 81 -0.54 -14.32 -3.65
CA ALA A 81 -0.46 -15.62 -3.00
C ALA A 81 -1.52 -16.61 -3.54
N ASN A 82 -2.77 -16.16 -3.69
CA ASN A 82 -3.84 -16.96 -4.28
C ASN A 82 -3.58 -17.36 -5.74
N THR A 83 -2.80 -16.59 -6.46
CA THR A 83 -2.51 -16.81 -7.87
C THR A 83 -1.33 -17.74 -8.05
N ALA A 84 -0.22 -17.48 -7.34
CA ALA A 84 0.99 -18.29 -7.44
C ALA A 84 0.86 -19.63 -6.72
N PHE A 85 0.19 -19.67 -5.56
CA PHE A 85 0.14 -20.86 -4.69
C PHE A 85 -1.31 -21.35 -4.48
N PRO A 86 -1.97 -21.85 -5.50
CA PRO A 86 -3.33 -22.39 -5.36
C PRO A 86 -3.33 -23.65 -4.45
N THR A 87 -4.32 -23.74 -3.59
CA THR A 87 -4.44 -24.72 -2.49
C THR A 87 -4.39 -26.21 -2.90
N THR A 88 -4.52 -26.52 -4.18
CA THR A 88 -4.50 -27.91 -4.70
C THR A 88 -3.10 -28.49 -4.87
N ILE A 89 -2.06 -27.67 -5.01
CA ILE A 89 -0.71 -28.18 -5.33
C ILE A 89 0.03 -28.67 -4.08
N THR A 90 -0.30 -28.17 -2.91
CA THR A 90 0.48 -28.43 -1.69
C THR A 90 -0.19 -29.35 -0.67
N GLY A 91 -1.42 -29.80 -0.92
CA GLY A 91 -2.14 -30.70 0.00
C GLY A 91 -2.40 -30.11 1.40
N ALA A 92 -1.97 -28.93 1.65
CA ALA A 92 -2.11 -28.25 2.93
C ALA A 92 -2.34 -26.76 2.70
N ALA A 93 -3.08 -26.18 3.56
CA ALA A 93 -3.11 -24.79 3.85
C ALA A 93 -3.97 -23.89 2.94
N ASP A 94 -4.86 -23.22 3.62
CA ASP A 94 -5.57 -22.03 3.19
C ASP A 94 -4.61 -21.03 2.48
N ALA A 95 -5.08 -20.38 1.44
CA ALA A 95 -4.36 -19.26 0.78
C ALA A 95 -3.87 -18.20 1.78
N SER A 96 -4.50 -18.10 2.93
CA SER A 96 -4.05 -17.26 4.05
C SER A 96 -2.67 -17.62 4.62
N VAL A 97 -2.27 -18.90 4.54
CA VAL A 97 -0.93 -19.34 4.98
C VAL A 97 0.13 -18.84 4.00
N PHE A 98 -0.11 -19.02 2.70
CA PHE A 98 0.81 -18.51 1.68
C PHE A 98 0.89 -16.99 1.68
N ALA A 99 -0.22 -16.30 1.92
CA ALA A 99 -0.22 -14.85 2.07
C ALA A 99 0.64 -14.41 3.26
N GLN A 100 0.58 -15.12 4.37
CA GLN A 100 1.44 -14.86 5.53
C GLN A 100 2.91 -15.18 5.23
N MET A 101 3.19 -16.29 4.56
CA MET A 101 4.55 -16.65 4.13
C MET A 101 5.13 -15.64 3.14
N LEU A 102 4.30 -15.04 2.27
CA LEU A 102 4.70 -14.02 1.31
C LEU A 102 4.90 -12.65 1.99
N SER A 103 4.19 -12.39 3.08
CA SER A 103 4.18 -11.11 3.78
C SER A 103 5.55 -10.72 4.32
N GLU A 104 6.24 -11.62 5.03
CA GLU A 104 7.55 -11.35 5.63
C GLU A 104 8.63 -11.02 4.59
N PRO A 105 8.87 -11.83 3.55
CA PRO A 105 9.87 -11.51 2.53
C PRO A 105 9.57 -10.21 1.78
N THR A 106 8.28 -9.94 1.49
CA THR A 106 7.87 -8.68 0.87
C THR A 106 8.19 -7.49 1.77
N ALA A 107 7.85 -7.58 3.06
CA ALA A 107 8.18 -6.54 4.03
C ALA A 107 9.68 -6.33 4.16
N ARG A 108 10.47 -7.40 4.21
CA ARG A 108 11.94 -7.38 4.29
C ARG A 108 12.55 -6.64 3.10
N LEU A 109 12.06 -6.91 1.90
CA LEU A 109 12.50 -6.21 0.69
C LEU A 109 12.14 -4.71 0.72
N LEU A 110 11.03 -4.34 1.34
CA LEU A 110 10.56 -2.95 1.41
C LEU A 110 11.22 -2.13 2.54
N ILE A 111 11.87 -2.74 3.54
CA ILE A 111 12.54 -2.02 4.64
C ILE A 111 13.43 -0.87 4.15
N PRO A 112 14.32 -1.06 3.16
CA PRO A 112 15.17 0.03 2.68
C PRO A 112 14.37 1.23 2.17
N LEU A 113 13.28 0.97 1.45
CA LEU A 113 12.41 2.02 0.94
C LEU A 113 11.69 2.75 2.07
N CYS A 114 11.19 2.00 3.06
CA CYS A 114 10.55 2.57 4.24
C CYS A 114 11.47 3.49 5.05
N VAL A 115 12.78 3.17 5.09
CA VAL A 115 13.78 4.01 5.76
C VAL A 115 14.13 5.23 4.92
N VAL A 116 14.32 5.07 3.61
CA VAL A 116 14.77 6.13 2.70
C VAL A 116 13.66 7.15 2.41
N SER A 117 12.40 6.72 2.26
CA SER A 117 11.28 7.58 1.85
C SER A 117 11.07 8.82 2.73
N PRO A 118 11.07 8.74 4.08
CA PRO A 118 10.95 9.94 4.92
C PRO A 118 12.06 10.96 4.69
N PHE A 119 13.30 10.51 4.45
CA PHE A 119 14.41 11.43 4.13
C PHE A 119 14.24 12.07 2.76
N VAL A 120 13.77 11.34 1.76
CA VAL A 120 13.47 11.87 0.43
C VAL A 120 12.37 12.94 0.53
N ILE A 121 11.33 12.72 1.33
CA ILE A 121 10.27 13.70 1.58
C ILE A 121 10.86 15.01 2.13
N ILE A 122 11.77 14.94 3.10
CA ILE A 122 12.44 16.14 3.64
C ILE A 122 13.30 16.82 2.57
N LEU A 123 14.05 16.04 1.77
CA LEU A 123 14.84 16.60 0.66
C LEU A 123 13.97 17.35 -0.36
N LEU A 124 12.74 16.91 -0.61
CA LEU A 124 11.79 17.59 -1.48
C LEU A 124 11.28 18.91 -0.90
N CYS A 125 11.34 19.11 0.41
CA CYS A 125 10.93 20.35 1.06
C CYS A 125 11.96 21.51 0.90
N GLY A 126 13.24 21.20 0.65
CA GLY A 126 14.25 22.26 0.55
C GLY A 126 15.68 21.76 0.34
N GLY A 127 15.84 20.57 -0.30
CA GLY A 127 17.14 19.96 -0.56
C GLY A 127 17.85 19.51 0.73
N THR A 128 19.15 19.35 0.68
CA THR A 128 19.95 18.86 1.81
C THR A 128 19.91 19.79 3.04
N LYS A 129 19.67 21.08 2.83
CA LYS A 129 19.52 22.06 3.93
C LYS A 129 18.29 21.77 4.79
N ALA A 130 17.22 21.24 4.19
CA ALA A 130 15.99 20.91 4.90
C ALA A 130 16.17 19.81 5.95
N LEU A 131 17.20 18.97 5.87
CA LEU A 131 17.50 17.94 6.87
C LEU A 131 17.98 18.53 8.20
N LYS A 132 18.57 19.72 8.18
CA LYS A 132 19.15 20.32 9.40
C LYS A 132 18.07 20.58 10.45
N GLY A 133 18.27 20.00 11.63
CA GLY A 133 17.36 20.14 12.78
C GLY A 133 16.20 19.14 12.82
N VAL A 134 15.90 18.41 11.73
CA VAL A 134 14.79 17.44 11.67
C VAL A 134 15.22 16.00 11.42
N VAL A 135 16.52 15.71 11.31
CA VAL A 135 17.05 14.33 11.11
C VAL A 135 16.54 13.36 12.17
N GLY A 136 16.51 13.78 13.44
CA GLY A 136 15.99 12.95 14.53
C GLY A 136 14.52 12.61 14.37
N ILE A 137 13.68 13.59 14.00
CA ILE A 137 12.24 13.37 13.76
C ILE A 137 12.07 12.46 12.55
N THR A 138 12.82 12.65 11.48
CA THR A 138 12.77 11.84 10.26
C THR A 138 13.16 10.40 10.55
N LEU A 139 14.21 10.18 11.33
CA LEU A 139 14.65 8.84 11.74
C LEU A 139 13.60 8.14 12.62
N VAL A 140 13.03 8.87 13.59
CA VAL A 140 11.94 8.33 14.42
C VAL A 140 10.73 8.00 13.56
N SER A 141 10.37 8.86 12.61
CA SER A 141 9.26 8.60 11.68
C SER A 141 9.51 7.35 10.82
N ALA A 142 10.73 7.14 10.34
CA ALA A 142 11.11 5.94 9.60
C ALA A 142 11.04 4.67 10.47
N LEU A 143 11.72 4.68 11.61
CA LEU A 143 11.83 3.49 12.47
C LEU A 143 10.51 3.12 13.13
N SER A 144 9.72 4.10 13.56
CA SER A 144 8.40 3.87 14.14
C SER A 144 7.38 3.33 13.13
N PHE A 145 7.63 3.47 11.83
CA PHE A 145 6.89 2.77 10.79
C PHE A 145 7.46 1.36 10.58
N VAL A 146 8.76 1.24 10.32
CA VAL A 146 9.43 0.00 9.89
C VAL A 146 9.30 -1.11 10.93
N ILE A 147 9.53 -0.80 12.21
CA ILE A 147 9.56 -1.84 13.26
C ILE A 147 8.20 -2.54 13.39
N PRO A 148 7.07 -1.84 13.66
CA PRO A 148 5.78 -2.52 13.75
C PRO A 148 5.31 -3.06 12.40
N PHE A 149 5.62 -2.41 11.28
CA PHE A 149 5.33 -2.91 9.94
C PHE A 149 5.92 -4.29 9.72
N TYR A 150 7.22 -4.47 9.98
CA TYR A 150 7.91 -5.73 9.79
C TYR A 150 7.44 -6.81 10.78
N LEU A 151 7.26 -6.45 12.06
CA LEU A 151 6.76 -7.39 13.07
C LEU A 151 5.35 -7.89 12.74
N VAL A 152 4.45 -7.01 12.33
CA VAL A 152 3.08 -7.40 11.97
C VAL A 152 3.08 -8.23 10.68
N ALA A 153 3.88 -7.87 9.68
CA ALA A 153 4.02 -8.65 8.44
C ALA A 153 4.52 -10.07 8.72
N THR A 154 5.43 -10.24 9.70
CA THR A 154 6.01 -11.54 10.06
C THR A 154 5.04 -12.40 10.88
N PHE A 155 4.40 -11.83 11.90
CA PHE A 155 3.64 -12.61 12.88
C PHE A 155 2.13 -12.61 12.68
N VAL A 156 1.58 -11.62 11.97
CA VAL A 156 0.13 -11.47 11.77
C VAL A 156 -0.26 -11.74 10.32
N GLY A 157 0.36 -11.03 9.38
CA GLY A 157 0.09 -11.16 7.95
C GLY A 157 0.03 -9.82 7.23
N PRO A 158 -0.34 -9.82 5.93
CA PRO A 158 -0.27 -8.65 5.08
C PRO A 158 -1.35 -7.60 5.38
N GLU A 159 -2.45 -7.96 6.02
CA GLU A 159 -3.64 -7.12 6.12
C GLU A 159 -3.44 -5.88 7.01
N LEU A 160 -2.64 -6.02 8.06
CA LEU A 160 -2.52 -5.00 9.11
C LEU A 160 -1.17 -4.33 9.21
N CYS A 161 -0.15 -4.84 8.53
CA CYS A 161 1.23 -4.39 8.73
C CYS A 161 1.41 -2.89 8.41
N VAL A 162 0.86 -2.39 7.31
CA VAL A 162 0.90 -0.97 6.94
C VAL A 162 0.02 -0.13 7.86
N VAL A 163 -1.16 -0.62 8.22
CA VAL A 163 -2.09 0.12 9.11
C VAL A 163 -1.47 0.34 10.48
N ILE A 164 -0.94 -0.70 11.10
CA ILE A 164 -0.30 -0.59 12.42
C ILE A 164 1.00 0.21 12.33
N GLY A 165 1.84 -0.05 11.32
CA GLY A 165 3.08 0.70 11.11
C GLY A 165 2.82 2.20 10.95
N SER A 166 1.84 2.58 10.15
CA SER A 166 1.50 3.99 9.93
C SER A 166 0.87 4.66 11.15
N LEU A 167 0.02 3.96 11.92
CA LEU A 167 -0.55 4.50 13.16
C LEU A 167 0.54 4.80 14.20
N VAL A 168 1.45 3.85 14.42
CA VAL A 168 2.58 4.06 15.36
C VAL A 168 3.47 5.20 14.86
N CYS A 169 3.76 5.23 13.55
CA CYS A 169 4.52 6.32 12.92
C CYS A 169 3.84 7.68 13.13
N LEU A 170 2.54 7.78 12.88
CA LEU A 170 1.78 9.02 13.10
C LEU A 170 1.89 9.50 14.54
N VAL A 171 1.64 8.62 15.51
CA VAL A 171 1.72 8.98 16.94
C VAL A 171 3.13 9.46 17.31
N CYS A 172 4.17 8.72 16.94
CA CYS A 172 5.55 9.09 17.26
C CYS A 172 5.97 10.40 16.58
N THR A 173 5.65 10.57 15.30
CA THR A 173 5.99 11.77 14.53
C THR A 173 5.23 13.01 15.06
N ILE A 174 3.96 12.86 15.42
CA ILE A 174 3.15 13.93 16.03
C ILE A 174 3.73 14.35 17.39
N VAL A 175 4.07 13.39 18.26
CA VAL A 175 4.65 13.69 19.58
C VAL A 175 5.98 14.42 19.45
N MET A 176 6.85 13.96 18.55
CA MET A 176 8.14 14.61 18.27
C MET A 176 7.95 16.00 17.62
N GLY A 177 7.04 16.09 16.65
CA GLY A 177 6.76 17.35 15.94
C GLY A 177 6.22 18.46 16.86
N ARG A 178 5.37 18.11 17.85
CA ARG A 178 4.88 19.06 18.86
C ARG A 178 5.98 19.60 19.78
N LYS A 179 7.04 18.82 20.01
CA LYS A 179 8.19 19.25 20.82
C LYS A 179 9.21 20.06 20.02
N HIS A 180 9.08 20.08 18.69
CA HIS A 180 10.00 20.79 17.82
C HIS A 180 9.58 22.25 17.69
N THR A 181 10.28 23.14 18.41
CA THR A 181 9.97 24.57 18.49
C THR A 181 10.95 25.46 17.71
N ASN A 182 12.16 24.96 17.41
CA ASN A 182 13.19 25.72 16.69
C ASN A 182 13.03 25.56 15.18
N ILE A 183 12.09 26.33 14.60
CA ILE A 183 11.72 26.26 13.18
C ILE A 183 12.36 27.45 12.45
N PRO A 184 13.23 27.21 11.45
CA PRO A 184 13.73 28.29 10.58
C PRO A 184 12.56 28.95 9.81
N GLU A 185 12.63 30.26 9.60
CA GLU A 185 11.57 31.03 8.92
C GLU A 185 11.21 30.47 7.53
N GLU A 186 12.20 30.00 6.78
CA GLU A 186 12.00 29.39 5.44
C GLU A 186 11.10 28.13 5.43
N TYR A 187 10.97 27.45 6.58
CA TYR A 187 10.14 26.26 6.74
C TYR A 187 8.87 26.52 7.55
N MET A 188 8.59 27.76 7.92
CA MET A 188 7.33 28.09 8.58
C MET A 188 6.14 27.98 7.63
N LEU A 189 5.03 27.44 8.12
CA LEU A 189 3.75 27.44 7.40
C LEU A 189 3.14 28.85 7.45
N GLU A 190 2.86 29.42 6.27
CA GLU A 190 2.40 30.79 6.11
C GLU A 190 0.93 31.02 6.53
N SER A 191 0.10 29.98 6.58
CA SER A 191 -1.32 30.14 6.88
C SER A 191 -1.90 29.04 7.75
N LYS A 192 -1.96 29.29 9.07
CA LYS A 192 -2.88 28.56 9.96
C LYS A 192 -4.31 29.14 9.91
N GLU A 193 -4.45 30.41 9.61
CA GLU A 193 -5.72 31.13 9.71
C GLU A 193 -6.72 30.71 8.62
N GLU A 194 -6.27 30.48 7.38
CA GLU A 194 -7.17 30.04 6.30
C GLU A 194 -7.53 28.55 6.38
N ALA A 195 -6.61 27.67 6.81
CA ALA A 195 -6.92 26.25 7.01
C ALA A 195 -7.82 26.03 8.24
N ALA A 196 -7.72 26.90 9.24
CA ALA A 196 -8.59 26.87 10.44
C ALA A 196 -9.94 27.59 10.20
N ALA A 197 -9.95 28.63 9.35
CA ALA A 197 -11.16 29.41 9.05
C ALA A 197 -12.14 28.70 8.13
N SER A 198 -11.69 27.71 7.34
CA SER A 198 -12.57 26.86 6.53
C SER A 198 -13.23 25.73 7.32
N SER A 199 -12.89 25.54 8.58
CA SER A 199 -13.55 24.61 9.47
C SER A 199 -14.54 25.36 10.37
N ASP A 200 -15.82 25.39 10.02
CA ASP A 200 -16.87 25.43 11.01
C ASP A 200 -16.48 24.48 12.15
N LYS A 201 -16.73 24.88 13.41
CA LYS A 201 -16.36 24.09 14.59
C LYS A 201 -16.64 22.62 14.35
N PRO A 202 -15.70 21.71 14.64
CA PRO A 202 -15.89 20.30 14.31
C PRO A 202 -17.19 19.82 14.96
N GLN A 203 -18.21 19.56 14.14
CA GLN A 203 -19.54 19.11 14.60
C GLN A 203 -19.49 17.72 15.27
N MET A 204 -18.32 17.09 15.30
CA MET A 204 -18.13 15.72 15.76
C MET A 204 -16.86 15.58 16.62
N SER A 205 -16.93 14.76 17.67
CA SER A 205 -15.75 14.46 18.48
C SER A 205 -14.72 13.65 17.69
N MET A 206 -13.43 13.84 18.00
CA MET A 206 -12.32 13.15 17.34
C MET A 206 -12.47 11.62 17.38
N VAL A 207 -12.90 11.06 18.52
CA VAL A 207 -13.13 9.61 18.67
C VAL A 207 -14.20 9.11 17.68
N LYS A 208 -15.31 9.85 17.54
CA LYS A 208 -16.34 9.51 16.55
C LYS A 208 -15.81 9.59 15.11
N ALA A 209 -14.95 10.56 14.78
CA ALA A 209 -14.37 10.70 13.46
C ALA A 209 -13.44 9.52 13.09
N TRP A 210 -12.69 9.01 14.06
CA TRP A 210 -11.79 7.86 13.88
C TRP A 210 -12.47 6.50 14.02
N LEU A 211 -13.71 6.44 14.50
CA LEU A 211 -14.40 5.19 14.86
C LEU A 211 -14.46 4.15 13.74
N PRO A 212 -14.80 4.48 12.47
CA PRO A 212 -14.81 3.48 11.39
C PRO A 212 -13.45 2.80 11.22
N TYR A 213 -12.35 3.56 11.29
CA TYR A 213 -10.99 3.05 11.16
C TYR A 213 -10.57 2.20 12.36
N ILE A 214 -10.94 2.62 13.57
CA ILE A 214 -10.71 1.87 14.81
C ILE A 214 -11.44 0.52 14.74
N LEU A 215 -12.69 0.49 14.28
CA LEU A 215 -13.46 -0.74 14.12
C LEU A 215 -12.85 -1.67 13.07
N VAL A 216 -12.34 -1.14 11.95
CA VAL A 216 -11.60 -1.95 10.96
C VAL A 216 -10.43 -2.65 11.61
N VAL A 217 -9.60 -1.93 12.38
CA VAL A 217 -8.44 -2.51 13.07
C VAL A 217 -8.88 -3.56 14.09
N ILE A 218 -9.89 -3.26 14.91
CA ILE A 218 -10.42 -4.20 15.93
C ILE A 218 -10.96 -5.48 15.27
N PHE A 219 -11.74 -5.36 14.19
CA PHE A 219 -12.31 -6.53 13.52
C PHE A 219 -11.22 -7.38 12.86
N LEU A 220 -10.27 -6.77 12.16
CA LEU A 220 -9.19 -7.50 11.53
C LEU A 220 -8.27 -8.19 12.54
N LEU A 221 -7.92 -7.53 13.64
CA LEU A 221 -7.16 -8.15 14.73
C LEU A 221 -7.96 -9.27 15.40
N GLY A 222 -9.22 -8.99 15.74
CA GLY A 222 -10.09 -9.93 16.46
C GLY A 222 -10.43 -11.18 15.66
N THR A 223 -10.46 -11.10 14.32
CA THR A 223 -10.72 -12.24 13.44
C THR A 223 -9.45 -12.89 12.89
N SER A 224 -8.28 -12.30 13.19
CA SER A 224 -6.99 -12.84 12.77
C SER A 224 -6.61 -14.13 13.50
N LYS A 225 -5.53 -14.77 13.06
CA LYS A 225 -4.95 -15.96 13.73
C LYS A 225 -4.48 -15.68 15.16
N LEU A 226 -4.36 -14.42 15.57
CA LEU A 226 -4.03 -14.04 16.95
C LEU A 226 -5.16 -14.36 17.93
N VAL A 227 -6.41 -14.52 17.45
CA VAL A 227 -7.58 -14.91 18.24
C VAL A 227 -8.17 -16.20 17.67
N PRO A 228 -7.54 -17.37 17.92
CA PRO A 228 -7.89 -18.63 17.28
C PRO A 228 -9.37 -19.04 17.39
N PRO A 229 -10.07 -18.85 18.53
CA PRO A 229 -11.47 -19.25 18.63
C PRO A 229 -12.38 -18.53 17.64
N ILE A 230 -12.20 -17.21 17.48
CA ILE A 230 -13.00 -16.40 16.54
C ILE A 230 -12.62 -16.72 15.09
N ASN A 231 -11.32 -16.82 14.79
CA ASN A 231 -10.83 -17.15 13.47
C ASN A 231 -11.37 -18.51 12.97
N GLN A 232 -11.31 -19.55 13.82
CA GLN A 232 -11.79 -20.88 13.48
C GLN A 232 -13.32 -20.91 13.31
N PHE A 233 -14.07 -20.23 14.18
CA PHE A 233 -15.52 -20.14 14.07
C PHE A 233 -15.93 -19.46 12.75
N LEU A 234 -15.35 -18.33 12.41
CA LEU A 234 -15.66 -17.60 11.19
C LEU A 234 -15.14 -18.33 9.93
N GLY A 235 -14.07 -19.09 10.05
CA GLY A 235 -13.52 -19.94 8.98
C GLY A 235 -14.41 -21.09 8.55
N GLN A 236 -15.47 -21.44 9.32
CA GLN A 236 -16.46 -22.44 8.93
C GLN A 236 -17.39 -21.93 7.81
N PHE A 237 -17.58 -20.61 7.71
CA PHE A 237 -18.45 -19.99 6.69
C PHE A 237 -17.68 -19.82 5.36
N LYS A 238 -17.36 -20.96 4.73
CA LYS A 238 -16.65 -20.99 3.45
C LYS A 238 -17.34 -21.94 2.46
N SER A 239 -17.26 -21.59 1.18
CA SER A 239 -17.64 -22.48 0.07
C SER A 239 -16.48 -22.60 -0.91
N SER A 240 -16.45 -23.67 -1.70
CA SER A 240 -15.45 -23.84 -2.74
C SER A 240 -16.12 -24.27 -4.04
N VAL A 241 -15.62 -23.72 -5.16
CA VAL A 241 -16.11 -24.00 -6.50
C VAL A 241 -14.94 -24.44 -7.38
N VAL A 242 -15.13 -25.50 -8.16
CA VAL A 242 -14.17 -25.92 -9.19
C VAL A 242 -14.45 -25.09 -10.44
N ILE A 243 -13.50 -24.28 -10.88
CA ILE A 243 -13.63 -23.43 -12.07
C ILE A 243 -13.07 -24.14 -13.31
N TYR A 244 -12.03 -24.93 -13.14
CA TYR A 244 -11.37 -25.65 -14.22
C TYR A 244 -11.06 -27.08 -13.80
N CYS A 245 -11.47 -28.04 -14.63
CA CYS A 245 -11.34 -29.49 -14.36
C CYS A 245 -10.15 -30.13 -15.07
N GLY A 246 -9.34 -29.36 -15.85
CA GLY A 246 -8.17 -29.87 -16.53
C GLY A 246 -6.94 -29.95 -15.62
N GLU A 247 -5.79 -30.29 -16.22
CA GLU A 247 -4.52 -30.36 -15.52
C GLU A 247 -4.19 -28.98 -14.87
N GLY A 248 -3.77 -28.98 -13.62
CA GLY A 248 -3.54 -27.74 -12.85
C GLY A 248 -4.82 -27.06 -12.34
N GLY A 249 -6.00 -27.69 -12.51
CA GLY A 249 -7.28 -27.14 -12.02
C GLY A 249 -7.33 -27.06 -10.50
N ALA A 250 -7.78 -25.91 -10.00
CA ALA A 250 -7.85 -25.63 -8.57
C ALA A 250 -9.27 -25.33 -8.12
N LYS A 251 -9.59 -25.72 -6.89
CA LYS A 251 -10.80 -25.24 -6.21
C LYS A 251 -10.58 -23.80 -5.75
N VAL A 252 -11.50 -22.92 -6.10
CA VAL A 252 -11.49 -21.54 -5.58
C VAL A 252 -12.35 -21.50 -4.33
N GLY A 253 -11.72 -21.18 -3.19
CA GLY A 253 -12.39 -20.99 -1.91
C GLY A 253 -12.94 -19.58 -1.76
N LEU A 254 -14.14 -19.45 -1.24
CA LEU A 254 -14.79 -18.20 -0.90
C LEU A 254 -15.13 -18.21 0.58
N SER A 255 -14.50 -17.32 1.35
CA SER A 255 -14.86 -17.09 2.76
C SER A 255 -15.90 -15.98 2.83
N TRP A 256 -17.09 -16.30 3.33
CA TRP A 256 -18.23 -15.39 3.28
C TRP A 256 -18.17 -14.28 4.33
N ILE A 257 -17.54 -14.52 5.46
CA ILE A 257 -17.52 -13.58 6.59
C ILE A 257 -16.09 -13.14 6.91
N ASN A 258 -15.17 -14.11 7.03
CA ASN A 258 -13.78 -13.83 7.42
C ASN A 258 -12.94 -13.39 6.22
N THR A 259 -13.37 -12.32 5.55
CA THR A 259 -12.61 -11.65 4.49
C THR A 259 -12.46 -10.17 4.83
N PRO A 260 -11.29 -9.57 4.58
CA PRO A 260 -11.05 -8.17 4.89
C PRO A 260 -12.12 -7.23 4.35
N GLY A 261 -12.58 -7.44 3.10
CA GLY A 261 -13.60 -6.60 2.48
C GLY A 261 -14.94 -6.60 3.22
N ILE A 262 -15.42 -7.77 3.64
CA ILE A 262 -16.68 -7.89 4.40
C ILE A 262 -16.55 -7.22 5.77
N LEU A 263 -15.43 -7.45 6.47
CA LEU A 263 -15.16 -6.84 7.77
C LEU A 263 -15.09 -5.30 7.68
N MET A 264 -14.51 -4.76 6.60
CA MET A 264 -14.51 -3.32 6.33
C MET A 264 -15.91 -2.77 6.12
N ILE A 265 -16.76 -3.46 5.35
CA ILE A 265 -18.14 -3.04 5.11
C ILE A 265 -18.89 -2.98 6.45
N ILE A 266 -18.78 -4.01 7.29
CA ILE A 266 -19.42 -4.05 8.60
C ILE A 266 -18.91 -2.92 9.49
N ALA A 267 -17.59 -2.71 9.57
CA ALA A 267 -16.98 -1.63 10.35
C ALA A 267 -17.45 -0.24 9.89
N THR A 268 -17.55 -0.05 8.57
CA THR A 268 -18.02 1.21 7.98
C THR A 268 -19.48 1.46 8.33
N ILE A 269 -20.36 0.47 8.17
CA ILE A 269 -21.78 0.60 8.51
C ILE A 269 -21.96 0.98 9.98
N ILE A 270 -21.31 0.27 10.90
CA ILE A 270 -21.40 0.54 12.35
C ILE A 270 -20.82 1.92 12.65
N GLY A 271 -19.62 2.23 12.14
CA GLY A 271 -18.92 3.48 12.40
C GLY A 271 -19.72 4.69 11.92
N THR A 272 -20.26 4.65 10.69
CA THR A 272 -21.06 5.74 10.12
C THR A 272 -22.42 5.88 10.79
N ALA A 273 -23.05 4.78 11.21
CA ALA A 273 -24.27 4.84 12.01
C ALA A 273 -24.06 5.60 13.34
N VAL A 274 -22.95 5.32 14.04
CA VAL A 274 -22.57 6.05 15.28
C VAL A 274 -22.24 7.51 15.00
N GLN A 275 -21.76 7.83 13.81
CA GLN A 275 -21.55 9.22 13.37
C GLN A 275 -22.86 9.95 13.07
N GLY A 276 -23.99 9.26 12.98
CA GLY A 276 -25.31 9.82 12.71
C GLY A 276 -25.73 9.81 11.24
N ALA A 277 -25.04 9.06 10.39
CA ALA A 277 -25.42 8.89 8.99
C ALA A 277 -26.71 8.03 8.87
N SER A 278 -27.61 8.42 8.00
CA SER A 278 -28.80 7.62 7.71
C SER A 278 -28.48 6.42 6.79
N ILE A 279 -29.34 5.40 6.81
CA ILE A 279 -29.20 4.25 5.89
C ILE A 279 -29.29 4.71 4.42
N SER A 280 -30.11 5.76 4.16
CA SER A 280 -30.23 6.36 2.83
C SER A 280 -28.92 6.98 2.36
N ASP A 281 -28.21 7.71 3.26
CA ASP A 281 -26.91 8.34 2.95
C ASP A 281 -25.85 7.28 2.68
N MET A 282 -25.82 6.22 3.49
CA MET A 282 -24.91 5.08 3.29
C MET A 282 -25.17 4.38 1.95
N GLY A 283 -26.43 4.16 1.58
CA GLY A 283 -26.82 3.57 0.30
C GLY A 283 -26.46 4.45 -0.90
N ALA A 284 -26.67 5.76 -0.78
CA ALA A 284 -26.29 6.73 -1.82
C ALA A 284 -24.78 6.77 -2.05
N GLU A 285 -23.98 6.73 -0.96
CA GLU A 285 -22.54 6.74 -1.05
C GLU A 285 -21.98 5.41 -1.59
N LEU A 286 -22.58 4.28 -1.21
CA LEU A 286 -22.24 2.97 -1.79
C LEU A 286 -22.53 2.96 -3.31
N GLY A 287 -23.65 3.53 -3.76
CA GLY A 287 -23.98 3.66 -5.17
C GLY A 287 -22.98 4.54 -5.94
N LYS A 288 -22.54 5.66 -5.36
CA LYS A 288 -21.48 6.51 -5.94
C LYS A 288 -20.15 5.76 -6.04
N THR A 289 -19.78 5.06 -4.98
CA THR A 289 -18.56 4.25 -4.92
C THR A 289 -18.60 3.20 -6.01
N PHE A 290 -19.67 2.43 -6.16
CA PHE A 290 -19.80 1.42 -7.20
C PHE A 290 -19.67 2.03 -8.60
N LYS A 291 -20.36 3.16 -8.85
CA LYS A 291 -20.25 3.89 -10.13
C LYS A 291 -18.83 4.41 -10.39
N GLY A 292 -18.11 4.80 -9.35
CA GLY A 292 -16.73 5.29 -9.47
C GLY A 292 -15.71 4.19 -9.77
N TYR A 293 -15.88 3.01 -9.15
CA TYR A 293 -14.87 1.95 -9.18
C TYR A 293 -15.20 0.74 -10.06
N TRP A 294 -16.36 0.67 -10.72
CA TRP A 294 -16.74 -0.50 -11.52
C TRP A 294 -15.75 -0.86 -12.62
N LYS A 295 -15.12 0.17 -13.27
CA LYS A 295 -14.07 -0.07 -14.28
C LYS A 295 -12.83 -0.70 -13.67
N ALA A 296 -12.42 -0.25 -12.48
CA ALA A 296 -11.29 -0.84 -11.76
C ALA A 296 -11.60 -2.29 -11.36
N MET A 297 -12.82 -2.58 -10.91
CA MET A 297 -13.27 -3.95 -10.61
C MET A 297 -13.19 -4.85 -11.85
N LEU A 298 -13.68 -4.40 -13.00
CA LEU A 298 -13.56 -5.16 -14.26
C LEU A 298 -12.11 -5.38 -14.66
N THR A 299 -11.26 -4.36 -14.51
CA THR A 299 -9.83 -4.49 -14.80
C THR A 299 -9.19 -5.60 -13.97
N VAL A 300 -9.46 -5.66 -12.68
CA VAL A 300 -8.94 -6.72 -11.79
C VAL A 300 -9.46 -8.10 -12.21
N ILE A 301 -10.76 -8.22 -12.52
CA ILE A 301 -11.36 -9.47 -13.00
C ILE A 301 -10.65 -9.96 -14.28
N PHE A 302 -10.49 -9.10 -15.28
CA PHE A 302 -9.84 -9.48 -16.54
C PHE A 302 -8.36 -9.84 -16.35
N ILE A 303 -7.62 -9.12 -15.52
CA ILE A 303 -6.20 -9.42 -15.26
C ILE A 303 -6.04 -10.77 -14.56
N ILE A 304 -6.87 -11.06 -13.55
CA ILE A 304 -6.86 -12.38 -12.88
C ILE A 304 -7.22 -13.48 -13.91
N SER A 305 -8.21 -13.23 -14.76
CA SER A 305 -8.62 -14.19 -15.79
C SER A 305 -7.50 -14.47 -16.77
N ILE A 306 -6.82 -13.42 -17.27
CA ILE A 306 -5.67 -13.55 -18.19
C ILE A 306 -4.56 -14.36 -17.52
N ALA A 307 -4.18 -14.04 -16.29
CA ALA A 307 -3.13 -14.75 -15.56
C ALA A 307 -3.45 -16.26 -15.41
N LYS A 308 -4.72 -16.59 -15.12
CA LYS A 308 -5.16 -17.98 -15.00
C LYS A 308 -5.19 -18.70 -16.35
N VAL A 309 -5.70 -18.06 -17.41
CA VAL A 309 -5.72 -18.64 -18.78
C VAL A 309 -4.30 -18.90 -19.27
N MET A 310 -3.38 -17.96 -19.09
CA MET A 310 -1.97 -18.15 -19.46
C MET A 310 -1.34 -19.32 -18.69
N GLY A 311 -1.67 -19.47 -17.40
CA GLY A 311 -1.22 -20.60 -16.59
C GLY A 311 -1.75 -21.94 -17.11
N TYR A 312 -3.05 -22.05 -17.38
CA TYR A 312 -3.68 -23.28 -17.91
C TYR A 312 -3.22 -23.61 -19.34
N ALA A 313 -2.88 -22.62 -20.14
CA ALA A 313 -2.37 -22.79 -21.51
C ALA A 313 -0.87 -23.15 -21.60
N GLY A 314 -0.16 -23.22 -20.46
CA GLY A 314 1.29 -23.48 -20.44
C GLY A 314 2.18 -22.28 -20.82
N MET A 315 1.59 -21.16 -21.26
CA MET A 315 2.33 -19.96 -21.71
C MET A 315 3.26 -19.38 -20.62
N VAL A 316 2.85 -19.49 -19.36
CA VAL A 316 3.68 -19.02 -18.22
C VAL A 316 4.95 -19.86 -18.11
N MET A 317 4.85 -21.19 -18.30
CA MET A 317 6.00 -22.09 -18.25
C MET A 317 6.96 -21.85 -19.42
N ASP A 318 6.44 -21.65 -20.63
CA ASP A 318 7.26 -21.35 -21.80
C ASP A 318 8.03 -20.03 -21.63
N LEU A 319 7.36 -19.00 -21.09
CA LEU A 319 8.00 -17.72 -20.79
C LEU A 319 9.05 -17.85 -19.69
N ALA A 320 8.76 -18.64 -18.65
CA ALA A 320 9.71 -18.93 -17.57
C ALA A 320 10.96 -19.66 -18.10
N ASN A 321 10.77 -20.67 -18.97
CA ASN A 321 11.86 -21.39 -19.62
C ASN A 321 12.75 -20.45 -20.46
N ALA A 322 12.14 -19.57 -21.24
CA ALA A 322 12.86 -18.60 -22.06
C ALA A 322 13.66 -17.60 -21.18
N LEU A 323 13.03 -17.05 -20.15
CA LEU A 323 13.69 -16.07 -19.27
C LEU A 323 14.79 -16.70 -18.42
N SER A 324 14.58 -17.89 -17.88
CA SER A 324 15.60 -18.59 -17.08
C SER A 324 16.80 -19.02 -17.94
N SER A 325 16.57 -19.49 -19.17
CA SER A 325 17.65 -19.87 -20.08
C SER A 325 18.44 -18.66 -20.59
N LEU A 326 17.78 -17.51 -20.82
CA LEU A 326 18.42 -16.31 -21.33
C LEU A 326 19.19 -15.55 -20.23
N LEU A 327 18.61 -15.43 -19.06
CA LEU A 327 19.12 -14.56 -17.99
C LEU A 327 19.79 -15.33 -16.86
N GLY A 328 19.46 -16.62 -16.68
CA GLY A 328 19.97 -17.40 -15.57
C GLY A 328 19.77 -16.69 -14.23
N ASN A 329 20.77 -16.72 -13.35
CA ASN A 329 20.71 -16.07 -12.05
C ASN A 329 20.60 -14.52 -12.10
N ALA A 330 20.88 -13.87 -13.23
CA ALA A 330 20.67 -12.44 -13.37
C ALA A 330 19.18 -12.06 -13.30
N TYR A 331 18.27 -13.01 -13.58
CA TYR A 331 16.83 -12.81 -13.44
C TYR A 331 16.43 -12.40 -12.02
N ILE A 332 17.12 -12.90 -11.00
CA ILE A 332 16.84 -12.57 -9.59
C ILE A 332 16.89 -11.05 -9.36
N ALA A 333 17.89 -10.38 -9.94
CA ALA A 333 18.02 -8.93 -9.83
C ALA A 333 16.94 -8.19 -10.66
N ILE A 334 16.38 -8.83 -11.70
CA ILE A 334 15.41 -8.20 -12.61
C ILE A 334 13.96 -8.40 -12.11
N ALA A 335 13.70 -9.38 -11.26
CA ALA A 335 12.37 -9.68 -10.75
C ALA A 335 11.60 -8.46 -10.20
N PRO A 336 12.20 -7.57 -9.38
CA PRO A 336 11.52 -6.34 -8.96
C PRO A 336 11.20 -5.39 -10.11
N LEU A 337 12.07 -5.33 -11.12
CA LEU A 337 11.85 -4.46 -12.28
C LEU A 337 10.63 -4.89 -13.08
N ILE A 338 10.38 -6.20 -13.21
CA ILE A 338 9.18 -6.74 -13.88
C ILE A 338 7.92 -6.29 -13.15
N GLY A 339 7.90 -6.40 -11.83
CA GLY A 339 6.80 -5.87 -11.01
C GLY A 339 6.60 -4.37 -11.18
N GLY A 340 7.71 -3.61 -11.18
CA GLY A 340 7.70 -2.16 -11.39
C GLY A 340 7.11 -1.75 -12.74
N ILE A 341 7.53 -2.40 -13.83
CA ILE A 341 6.99 -2.17 -15.18
C ILE A 341 5.51 -2.58 -15.22
N GLY A 342 5.15 -3.71 -14.64
CA GLY A 342 3.76 -4.15 -14.55
C GLY A 342 2.86 -3.13 -13.87
N CYS A 343 3.30 -2.56 -12.76
CA CYS A 343 2.54 -1.53 -12.06
C CYS A 343 2.53 -0.19 -12.81
N PHE A 344 3.61 0.19 -13.46
CA PHE A 344 3.64 1.38 -14.34
C PHE A 344 2.57 1.27 -15.43
N VAL A 345 2.47 0.14 -16.11
CA VAL A 345 1.53 -0.08 -17.22
C VAL A 345 0.08 -0.21 -16.72
N THR A 346 -0.14 -0.98 -15.65
CA THR A 346 -1.50 -1.25 -15.15
C THR A 346 -2.05 -0.18 -14.21
N GLY A 347 -1.18 0.63 -13.62
CA GLY A 347 -1.55 1.59 -12.59
C GLY A 347 -1.94 0.98 -11.23
N SER A 348 -1.77 -0.33 -11.06
CA SER A 348 -2.26 -1.08 -9.90
C SER A 348 -1.23 -2.10 -9.41
N ALA A 349 -0.84 -1.98 -8.15
CA ALA A 349 0.03 -2.97 -7.52
C ALA A 349 -0.63 -4.36 -7.52
N THR A 350 -1.92 -4.45 -7.17
CA THR A 350 -2.67 -5.72 -7.22
C THR A 350 -2.59 -6.37 -8.59
N SER A 351 -2.83 -5.60 -9.66
CA SER A 351 -2.79 -6.11 -11.03
C SER A 351 -1.41 -6.60 -11.42
N ALA A 352 -0.35 -5.85 -11.10
CA ALA A 352 1.03 -6.22 -11.39
C ALA A 352 1.46 -7.47 -10.60
N SER A 353 1.10 -7.53 -9.32
CA SER A 353 1.45 -8.66 -8.47
C SER A 353 0.78 -9.94 -8.93
N VAL A 354 -0.51 -9.89 -9.29
CA VAL A 354 -1.24 -11.05 -9.82
C VAL A 354 -0.73 -11.46 -11.20
N MET A 355 -0.51 -10.51 -12.10
CA MET A 355 -0.12 -10.80 -13.49
C MET A 355 1.15 -11.62 -13.58
N PHE A 356 2.13 -11.32 -12.74
CA PHE A 356 3.44 -11.96 -12.81
C PHE A 356 3.73 -12.96 -11.68
N ALA A 357 2.80 -13.16 -10.73
CA ALA A 357 3.02 -14.05 -9.59
C ALA A 357 3.41 -15.48 -10.01
N THR A 358 2.66 -16.08 -10.93
CA THR A 358 2.92 -17.44 -11.42
C THR A 358 4.22 -17.51 -12.27
N LEU A 359 4.51 -16.44 -13.03
CA LEU A 359 5.77 -16.35 -13.77
C LEU A 359 6.97 -16.34 -12.83
N GLN A 360 6.95 -15.50 -11.79
CA GLN A 360 8.03 -15.43 -10.80
C GLN A 360 8.22 -16.76 -10.08
N GLN A 361 7.12 -17.43 -9.73
CA GLN A 361 7.14 -18.76 -9.14
C GLN A 361 7.82 -19.77 -10.07
N SER A 362 7.38 -19.85 -11.34
CA SER A 362 7.90 -20.82 -12.31
C SER A 362 9.38 -20.59 -12.60
N VAL A 363 9.84 -19.34 -12.71
CA VAL A 363 11.26 -19.04 -12.91
C VAL A 363 12.07 -19.40 -11.65
N ALA A 364 11.54 -19.14 -10.46
CA ALA A 364 12.21 -19.53 -9.22
C ALA A 364 12.43 -21.05 -9.14
N GLN A 365 11.41 -21.85 -9.50
CA GLN A 365 11.50 -23.31 -9.55
C GLN A 365 12.61 -23.76 -10.50
N GLN A 366 12.72 -23.17 -11.68
CA GLN A 366 13.74 -23.53 -12.68
C GLN A 366 15.16 -23.13 -12.25
N LEU A 367 15.30 -22.01 -11.54
CA LEU A 367 16.59 -21.56 -11.02
C LEU A 367 16.96 -22.22 -9.68
N GLY A 368 16.08 -23.04 -9.10
CA GLY A 368 16.30 -23.69 -7.81
C GLY A 368 16.38 -22.73 -6.62
N ILE A 369 15.68 -21.60 -6.69
CA ILE A 369 15.62 -20.58 -5.65
C ILE A 369 14.25 -20.53 -4.98
N ASN A 370 14.16 -19.85 -3.85
CA ASN A 370 12.92 -19.74 -3.08
C ASN A 370 11.82 -19.02 -3.90
N GLU A 371 10.73 -19.73 -4.20
CA GLU A 371 9.60 -19.22 -5.00
C GLU A 371 8.94 -18.03 -4.34
N ILE A 372 8.75 -18.09 -3.02
CA ILE A 372 8.13 -17.01 -2.24
C ILE A 372 8.96 -15.73 -2.33
N TRP A 373 10.29 -15.85 -2.36
CA TRP A 373 11.20 -14.71 -2.48
C TRP A 373 11.04 -13.97 -3.80
N LEU A 374 10.95 -14.68 -4.94
CA LEU A 374 10.77 -14.03 -6.24
C LEU A 374 9.38 -13.42 -6.40
N VAL A 375 8.33 -14.10 -5.92
CA VAL A 375 6.97 -13.52 -5.91
C VAL A 375 6.92 -12.27 -5.04
N ALA A 376 7.59 -12.28 -3.87
CA ALA A 376 7.73 -11.11 -3.01
C ALA A 376 8.47 -9.95 -3.71
N ALA A 377 9.53 -10.27 -4.45
CA ALA A 377 10.33 -9.30 -5.20
C ALA A 377 9.50 -8.58 -6.29
N ASN A 378 8.62 -9.32 -6.97
CA ASN A 378 7.68 -8.74 -7.92
C ASN A 378 6.75 -7.71 -7.26
N GLY A 379 6.12 -8.07 -6.13
CA GLY A 379 5.26 -7.18 -5.38
C GLY A 379 6.00 -5.95 -4.85
N ALA A 380 7.21 -6.14 -4.30
CA ALA A 380 8.05 -5.03 -3.86
C ALA A 380 8.39 -4.08 -5.02
N GLY A 381 8.70 -4.61 -6.21
CA GLY A 381 8.94 -3.81 -7.41
C GLY A 381 7.70 -3.04 -7.87
N ALA A 382 6.52 -3.66 -7.78
CA ALA A 382 5.25 -3.01 -8.13
C ALA A 382 4.99 -1.75 -7.28
N THR A 383 5.41 -1.73 -6.02
CA THR A 383 5.27 -0.54 -5.15
C THR A 383 6.07 0.66 -5.70
N ALA A 384 7.32 0.43 -6.13
CA ALA A 384 8.14 1.47 -6.71
C ALA A 384 7.57 1.97 -8.05
N GLY A 385 7.09 1.07 -8.93
CA GLY A 385 6.48 1.42 -10.20
C GLY A 385 5.20 2.24 -10.08
N LYS A 386 4.46 2.09 -8.98
CA LYS A 386 3.22 2.83 -8.75
C LYS A 386 3.41 4.34 -8.72
N MET A 387 4.55 4.84 -8.19
CA MET A 387 4.80 6.28 -8.08
C MET A 387 4.89 7.01 -9.43
N ILE A 388 5.21 6.30 -10.51
CA ILE A 388 5.32 6.87 -11.86
C ILE A 388 4.17 6.43 -12.76
N SER A 389 3.22 5.62 -12.27
CA SER A 389 2.11 5.17 -13.10
C SER A 389 1.22 6.34 -13.54
N PRO A 390 0.81 6.39 -14.82
CA PRO A 390 -0.06 7.46 -15.30
C PRO A 390 -1.34 7.61 -14.49
N GLN A 391 -1.91 6.49 -14.02
CA GLN A 391 -3.12 6.50 -13.19
C GLN A 391 -2.89 7.19 -11.83
N SER A 392 -1.79 6.88 -11.13
CA SER A 392 -1.49 7.50 -9.83
C SER A 392 -1.19 8.99 -9.97
N ILE A 393 -0.47 9.36 -11.04
CA ILE A 393 -0.18 10.76 -11.35
C ILE A 393 -1.47 11.52 -11.68
N ALA A 394 -2.35 10.97 -12.51
CA ALA A 394 -3.62 11.61 -12.86
C ALA A 394 -4.52 11.84 -11.63
N LEU A 395 -4.57 10.90 -10.69
CA LEU A 395 -5.28 11.07 -9.43
C LEU A 395 -4.67 12.19 -8.57
N GLY A 396 -3.35 12.27 -8.53
CA GLY A 396 -2.64 13.36 -7.86
C GLY A 396 -2.91 14.72 -8.50
N VAL A 397 -2.82 14.80 -9.82
CA VAL A 397 -3.13 16.02 -10.62
C VAL A 397 -4.56 16.51 -10.37
N ALA A 398 -5.52 15.58 -10.39
CA ALA A 398 -6.92 15.92 -10.09
C ALA A 398 -7.09 16.46 -8.66
N ALA A 399 -6.40 15.85 -7.68
CA ALA A 399 -6.49 16.24 -6.28
C ALA A 399 -5.89 17.62 -5.99
N ILE A 400 -4.80 17.98 -6.68
CA ILE A 400 -4.16 19.31 -6.55
C ILE A 400 -4.77 20.37 -7.48
N ASN A 401 -5.79 20.00 -8.26
CA ASN A 401 -6.49 20.85 -9.21
C ASN A 401 -5.55 21.59 -10.20
N LEU A 402 -4.55 20.87 -10.75
CA LEU A 402 -3.56 21.45 -11.67
C LEU A 402 -3.45 20.62 -12.97
N PRO A 403 -4.50 20.64 -13.84
CA PRO A 403 -4.50 19.85 -15.07
C PRO A 403 -3.32 20.20 -15.98
N GLY A 404 -2.77 19.18 -16.66
CA GLY A 404 -1.59 19.33 -17.54
C GLY A 404 -0.23 19.29 -16.83
N SER A 405 -0.20 19.06 -15.51
CA SER A 405 1.05 18.94 -14.75
C SER A 405 1.63 17.52 -14.71
N ASP A 406 0.98 16.54 -15.36
CA ASP A 406 1.36 15.12 -15.35
C ASP A 406 2.82 14.89 -15.71
N GLY A 407 3.28 15.45 -16.83
CA GLY A 407 4.67 15.32 -17.28
C GLY A 407 5.68 15.95 -16.31
N LYS A 408 5.32 17.05 -15.65
CA LYS A 408 6.18 17.73 -14.66
C LYS A 408 6.29 16.91 -13.37
N ILE A 409 5.21 16.26 -12.94
CA ILE A 409 5.19 15.36 -11.77
C ILE A 409 6.01 14.13 -12.11
N MET A 410 5.76 13.48 -13.26
CA MET A 410 6.51 12.30 -13.70
C MET A 410 8.02 12.56 -13.78
N SER A 411 8.44 13.70 -14.35
CA SER A 411 9.86 14.05 -14.46
C SER A 411 10.55 14.19 -13.10
N LYS A 412 9.81 14.60 -12.06
CA LYS A 412 10.32 14.71 -10.68
C LYS A 412 10.31 13.39 -9.92
N THR A 413 9.45 12.43 -10.28
CA THR A 413 9.32 11.15 -9.60
C THR A 413 10.15 10.05 -10.21
N ILE A 414 10.41 10.08 -11.54
CA ILE A 414 11.07 8.99 -12.26
C ILE A 414 12.47 8.67 -11.71
N GLY A 415 13.25 9.68 -11.34
CA GLY A 415 14.59 9.48 -10.77
C GLY A 415 14.55 8.72 -9.45
N TRP A 416 13.57 9.02 -8.61
CA TRP A 416 13.36 8.31 -7.34
C TRP A 416 12.84 6.89 -7.57
N CYS A 417 11.96 6.69 -8.55
CA CYS A 417 11.50 5.35 -8.93
C CYS A 417 12.66 4.45 -9.38
N VAL A 418 13.53 4.97 -10.23
CA VAL A 418 14.74 4.23 -10.68
C VAL A 418 15.64 3.90 -9.49
N LEU A 419 15.91 4.86 -8.61
CA LEU A 419 16.69 4.62 -7.40
C LEU A 419 16.07 3.50 -6.52
N TYR A 420 14.75 3.54 -6.31
CA TYR A 420 14.04 2.54 -5.51
C TYR A 420 14.11 1.16 -6.16
N LEU A 421 13.91 1.08 -7.48
CA LEU A 421 14.04 -0.18 -8.22
C LEU A 421 15.46 -0.74 -8.15
N VAL A 422 16.48 0.11 -8.26
CA VAL A 422 17.89 -0.32 -8.11
C VAL A 422 18.14 -0.88 -6.71
N ILE A 423 17.67 -0.19 -5.67
CA ILE A 423 17.76 -0.69 -4.29
C ILE A 423 17.10 -2.06 -4.17
N LEU A 424 15.86 -2.21 -4.67
CA LEU A 424 15.13 -3.48 -4.62
C LEU A 424 15.83 -4.59 -5.40
N CYS A 425 16.37 -4.31 -6.59
CA CYS A 425 17.11 -5.28 -7.41
C CYS A 425 18.35 -5.80 -6.68
N VAL A 426 19.13 -4.90 -6.05
CA VAL A 426 20.30 -5.27 -5.25
C VAL A 426 19.91 -6.11 -4.03
N PHE A 427 18.89 -5.66 -3.28
CA PHE A 427 18.42 -6.39 -2.09
C PHE A 427 17.82 -7.75 -2.46
N CYS A 428 17.08 -7.83 -3.57
CA CYS A 428 16.53 -9.09 -4.08
C CYS A 428 17.65 -10.08 -4.42
N PHE A 429 18.65 -9.63 -5.16
CA PHE A 429 19.78 -10.48 -5.55
C PHE A 429 20.57 -10.99 -4.34
N VAL A 430 20.93 -10.09 -3.42
CA VAL A 430 21.69 -10.45 -2.22
C VAL A 430 20.88 -11.36 -1.28
N GLY A 431 19.58 -11.11 -1.16
CA GLY A 431 18.71 -11.87 -0.26
C GLY A 431 18.42 -13.29 -0.74
N ALA A 432 18.39 -13.52 -2.07
CA ALA A 432 18.13 -14.83 -2.64
C ALA A 432 19.16 -15.91 -2.28
N TYR A 433 20.39 -15.50 -1.92
CA TYR A 433 21.47 -16.41 -1.53
C TYR A 433 21.66 -16.54 -0.01
N LYS A 434 20.82 -15.86 0.80
CA LYS A 434 20.90 -15.87 2.26
C LYS A 434 19.68 -16.53 2.93
N GLY A 435 18.67 -16.93 2.12
CA GLY A 435 17.40 -17.51 2.59
C GLY A 435 17.30 -19.01 2.43
#